data_acd14285a305a8237adfb6990ee9b75a
#
_entry.id   acd14285a305a8237adfb6990ee9b75a
#
_cell.length_a   1.000
_cell.length_b   1.000
_cell.length_c   1.000
_cell.angle_alpha   90.00
_cell.angle_beta   90.00
_cell.angle_gamma   90.00
#
_symmetry.space_group_name_H-M   'P 1'
#
loop_
_entity.id
_entity.type
_entity.pdbx_description
1 polymer ?
#
loop_
_entity_poly.entity_id
_entity_poly.type
_entity_poly.pdbx_seq_one_letter_code
_entity_poly.pdbx_strand_id
1 'polypeptide(L)'
;MIATDHAPHSAEEKARELTAAPSGIIGLETSLSLGLEQLVDKGELTLSELIERMSLAPARLYHLDAGRLTEGGPADLILSRPEETWKAEHFLSKSANTPFLGREMKGKIHFTIANGKIAYRS
;
A
#
# COMPACT_ATOMS: atom_id res chain seq x y z
N MET A 1 5.14 3.68 12.81
CA MET A 1 4.79 2.93 11.58
C MET A 1 3.52 3.47 10.98
N ILE A 2 3.26 3.16 9.72
CA ILE A 2 1.99 3.42 9.05
C ILE A 2 1.25 2.09 8.92
N ALA A 3 -0.03 2.08 9.29
CA ALA A 3 -0.91 0.92 9.18
C ALA A 3 -2.09 1.27 8.27
N THR A 4 -2.54 0.32 7.46
CA THR A 4 -3.59 0.55 6.45
C THR A 4 -4.98 0.21 6.92
N ASP A 5 -5.10 -0.61 7.98
CA ASP A 5 -6.38 -1.20 8.40
C ASP A 5 -7.21 -1.74 7.22
N HIS A 6 -6.56 -2.54 6.37
CA HIS A 6 -7.17 -3.09 5.16
C HIS A 6 -8.40 -3.93 5.50
N ALA A 7 -9.58 -3.39 5.20
CA ALA A 7 -10.88 -3.96 5.57
C ALA A 7 -11.76 -4.19 4.33
N PRO A 8 -11.57 -5.31 3.62
CA PRO A 8 -12.39 -5.66 2.46
C PRO A 8 -13.80 -6.08 2.90
N HIS A 9 -14.82 -5.45 2.32
CA HIS A 9 -16.24 -5.74 2.51
C HIS A 9 -16.93 -5.91 1.16
N SER A 10 -17.97 -6.73 1.11
CA SER A 10 -18.74 -6.93 -0.12
C SER A 10 -19.53 -5.66 -0.51
N ALA A 11 -19.90 -5.58 -1.78
CA ALA A 11 -20.71 -4.47 -2.27
C ALA A 11 -22.10 -4.42 -1.57
N GLU A 12 -22.67 -5.59 -1.31
CA GLU A 12 -23.96 -5.72 -0.61
C GLU A 12 -23.88 -5.22 0.84
N GLU A 13 -22.80 -5.52 1.54
CA GLU A 13 -22.57 -5.03 2.90
C GLU A 13 -22.41 -3.51 2.93
N LYS A 14 -21.63 -2.97 1.99
CA LYS A 14 -21.39 -1.53 1.88
C LYS A 14 -22.62 -0.73 1.40
N ALA A 15 -23.55 -1.37 0.70
CA ALA A 15 -24.79 -0.74 0.24
C ALA A 15 -25.88 -0.62 1.31
N ARG A 16 -25.68 -1.15 2.51
CA ARG A 16 -26.62 -1.03 3.63
C ARG A 16 -26.73 0.41 4.12
N GLU A 17 -27.74 0.69 4.92
CA GLU A 17 -27.86 1.97 5.64
C GLU A 17 -26.59 2.24 6.47
N LEU A 18 -26.26 3.52 6.64
CA LEU A 18 -25.00 3.96 7.27
C LEU A 18 -24.77 3.33 8.66
N THR A 19 -25.83 3.12 9.44
CA THR A 19 -25.76 2.52 10.78
C THR A 19 -25.55 1.00 10.76
N ALA A 20 -25.86 0.34 9.64
CA ALA A 20 -25.75 -1.10 9.46
C ALA A 20 -24.62 -1.52 8.52
N ALA A 21 -24.07 -0.58 7.75
CA ALA A 21 -22.94 -0.84 6.88
C ALA A 21 -21.64 -0.97 7.72
N PRO A 22 -20.80 -1.97 7.45
CA PRO A 22 -19.53 -2.10 8.16
C PRO A 22 -18.60 -0.92 7.82
N SER A 23 -17.89 -0.40 8.82
CA SER A 23 -16.81 0.59 8.61
C SER A 23 -15.59 -0.07 7.96
N GLY A 24 -14.73 0.75 7.35
CA GLY A 24 -13.49 0.31 6.74
C GLY A 24 -13.47 0.36 5.22
N ILE A 25 -12.26 0.41 4.69
CA ILE A 25 -11.93 0.45 3.26
C ILE A 25 -10.77 -0.50 2.96
N ILE A 26 -10.59 -0.89 1.70
CA ILE A 26 -9.34 -1.52 1.28
C ILE A 26 -8.23 -0.46 1.28
N GLY A 27 -7.03 -0.81 1.73
CA GLY A 27 -5.93 0.15 1.90
C GLY A 27 -4.56 -0.31 1.37
N LEU A 28 -4.33 -1.62 1.18
CA LEU A 28 -2.99 -2.13 0.85
C LEU A 28 -2.44 -1.56 -0.45
N GLU A 29 -3.26 -1.48 -1.50
CA GLU A 29 -2.81 -1.08 -2.84
C GLU A 29 -2.72 0.44 -3.01
N THR A 30 -3.37 1.23 -2.15
CA THR A 30 -3.36 2.70 -2.21
C THR A 30 -2.46 3.37 -1.16
N SER A 31 -1.95 2.60 -0.19
CA SER A 31 -1.22 3.15 0.96
C SER A 31 0.07 3.89 0.60
N LEU A 32 0.87 3.35 -0.34
CA LEU A 32 2.08 4.01 -0.81
C LEU A 32 1.75 5.34 -1.50
N SER A 33 0.78 5.32 -2.40
CA SER A 33 0.35 6.52 -3.13
C SER A 33 -0.16 7.61 -2.19
N LEU A 34 -1.00 7.25 -1.24
CA LEU A 34 -1.50 8.19 -0.23
C LEU A 34 -0.37 8.72 0.65
N GLY A 35 0.59 7.87 1.02
CA GLY A 35 1.78 8.29 1.75
C GLY A 35 2.62 9.31 0.98
N LEU A 36 2.84 9.08 -0.31
CA LEU A 36 3.55 10.01 -1.19
C LEU A 36 2.80 11.36 -1.27
N GLU A 37 1.52 11.33 -1.62
CA GLU A 37 0.72 12.54 -1.84
C GLU A 37 0.46 13.34 -0.55
N GLN A 38 0.22 12.67 0.57
CA GLN A 38 -0.20 13.34 1.80
C GLN A 38 0.93 13.65 2.77
N LEU A 39 2.05 12.95 2.66
CA LEU A 39 3.17 13.14 3.58
C LEU A 39 4.42 13.65 2.88
N VAL A 40 4.80 13.06 1.74
CA VAL A 40 6.04 13.46 1.04
C VAL A 40 5.83 14.75 0.26
N ASP A 41 4.81 14.83 -0.59
CA ASP A 41 4.53 16.03 -1.41
C ASP A 41 4.20 17.26 -0.55
N LYS A 42 3.69 17.07 0.67
CA LYS A 42 3.43 18.16 1.64
C LYS A 42 4.64 18.51 2.49
N GLY A 43 5.76 17.79 2.36
CA GLY A 43 6.98 18.05 3.12
C GLY A 43 6.95 17.60 4.58
N GLU A 44 5.96 16.80 4.98
CA GLU A 44 5.85 16.26 6.33
C GLU A 44 6.87 15.12 6.57
N LEU A 45 7.19 14.36 5.52
CA LEU A 45 8.19 13.30 5.52
C LEU A 45 9.02 13.35 4.24
N THR A 46 10.25 12.90 4.35
CA THR A 46 11.03 12.50 3.16
C THR A 46 10.56 11.14 2.64
N LEU A 47 10.86 10.82 1.39
CA LEU A 47 10.58 9.49 0.83
C LEU A 47 11.21 8.36 1.68
N SER A 48 12.43 8.55 2.14
CA SER A 48 13.12 7.56 2.99
C SER A 48 12.40 7.33 4.31
N GLU A 49 11.91 8.38 4.96
CA GLU A 49 11.15 8.28 6.19
C GLU A 49 9.78 7.61 5.97
N LEU A 50 9.13 7.87 4.84
CA LEU A 50 7.89 7.18 4.47
C LEU A 50 8.15 5.66 4.35
N ILE A 51 9.17 5.27 3.59
CA ILE A 51 9.54 3.85 3.41
C ILE A 51 9.96 3.21 4.74
N GLU A 52 10.71 3.91 5.57
CA GLU A 52 11.04 3.42 6.91
C GLU A 52 9.78 3.12 7.73
N ARG A 53 8.80 4.04 7.75
CA ARG A 53 7.55 3.88 8.50
C ARG A 53 6.64 2.78 7.94
N MET A 54 6.73 2.48 6.65
CA MET A 54 5.91 1.46 6.00
C MET A 54 6.56 0.07 5.99
N SER A 55 7.89 -0.02 6.15
CA SER A 55 8.64 -1.27 5.98
C SER A 55 9.52 -1.58 7.19
N LEU A 56 10.60 -0.83 7.42
CA LEU A 56 11.60 -1.16 8.45
C LEU A 56 11.04 -1.04 9.87
N ALA A 57 10.28 0.02 10.15
CA ALA A 57 9.73 0.24 11.49
C ALA A 57 8.71 -0.86 11.90
N PRO A 58 7.74 -1.27 11.05
CA PRO A 58 6.90 -2.41 11.38
C PRO A 58 7.68 -3.73 11.48
N ALA A 59 8.68 -3.96 10.63
CA ALA A 59 9.51 -5.16 10.71
C ALA A 59 10.24 -5.24 12.06
N ARG A 60 10.82 -4.13 12.53
CA ARG A 60 11.46 -4.05 13.86
C ARG A 60 10.45 -4.28 14.99
N LEU A 61 9.28 -3.67 14.91
CA LEU A 61 8.25 -3.78 15.95
C LEU A 61 7.75 -5.21 16.13
N TYR A 62 7.57 -5.93 15.03
CA TYR A 62 7.07 -7.31 15.02
C TYR A 62 8.18 -8.37 14.97
N HIS A 63 9.46 -7.96 15.09
CA HIS A 63 10.62 -8.85 15.04
C HIS A 63 10.68 -9.72 13.76
N LEU A 64 10.32 -9.13 12.62
CA LEU A 64 10.37 -9.80 11.32
C LEU A 64 11.76 -9.66 10.69
N ASP A 65 12.24 -10.71 10.06
CA ASP A 65 13.45 -10.66 9.22
C ASP A 65 13.15 -10.07 7.84
N ALA A 66 12.78 -8.78 7.82
CA ALA A 66 12.30 -8.06 6.65
C ALA A 66 12.61 -6.56 6.75
N GLY A 67 12.17 -5.79 5.75
CA GLY A 67 12.23 -4.32 5.77
C GLY A 67 13.60 -3.72 5.50
N ARG A 68 14.56 -4.51 5.01
CA ARG A 68 15.91 -4.06 4.64
C ARG A 68 16.42 -4.78 3.40
N LEU A 69 17.30 -4.13 2.68
CA LEU A 69 18.07 -4.74 1.60
C LEU A 69 19.50 -4.95 2.11
N THR A 70 19.89 -6.22 2.28
CA THR A 70 21.22 -6.61 2.71
C THR A 70 21.72 -7.76 1.85
N GLU A 71 23.02 -7.78 1.58
CA GLU A 71 23.66 -8.89 0.86
C GLU A 71 23.46 -10.20 1.62
N GLY A 72 22.99 -11.25 0.91
CA GLY A 72 22.64 -12.53 1.50
C GLY A 72 21.31 -12.56 2.27
N GLY A 73 20.59 -11.44 2.34
CA GLY A 73 19.27 -11.37 2.98
C GLY A 73 18.12 -11.82 2.08
N PRO A 74 16.87 -11.80 2.61
CA PRO A 74 15.69 -12.11 1.84
C PRO A 74 15.53 -11.17 0.64
N ALA A 75 15.21 -11.73 -0.53
CA ALA A 75 14.91 -10.93 -1.72
C ALA A 75 13.42 -10.56 -1.75
N ASP A 76 13.00 -9.70 -0.81
CA ASP A 76 11.66 -9.14 -0.69
C ASP A 76 11.75 -7.65 -0.96
N LEU A 77 11.31 -7.24 -2.16
CA LEU A 77 11.46 -5.84 -2.59
C LEU A 77 10.38 -5.43 -3.60
N ILE A 78 10.18 -4.13 -3.69
CA ILE A 78 9.38 -3.51 -4.74
C ILE A 78 10.25 -2.62 -5.63
N LEU A 79 9.90 -2.54 -6.91
CA LEU A 79 10.40 -1.52 -7.81
C LEU A 79 9.26 -0.58 -8.16
N SER A 80 9.40 0.68 -7.81
CA SER A 80 8.39 1.70 -8.06
C SER A 80 9.01 2.97 -8.63
N ARG A 81 8.18 3.79 -9.27
CA ARG A 81 8.52 5.16 -9.64
C ARG A 81 7.61 6.12 -8.89
N PRO A 82 8.13 6.87 -7.90
CA PRO A 82 7.31 7.75 -7.05
C PRO A 82 6.52 8.80 -7.84
N GLU A 83 7.09 9.31 -8.94
CA GLU A 83 6.47 10.35 -9.77
C GLU A 83 5.54 9.81 -10.87
N GLU A 84 5.59 8.51 -11.16
CA GLU A 84 4.72 7.93 -12.18
C GLU A 84 3.33 7.71 -11.64
N THR A 85 2.31 8.10 -12.41
CA THR A 85 0.91 7.93 -12.01
C THR A 85 0.32 6.61 -12.49
N TRP A 86 -0.71 6.17 -11.79
CA TRP A 86 -1.52 5.01 -12.13
C TRP A 86 -2.98 5.28 -11.73
N LYS A 87 -3.91 4.58 -12.34
CA LYS A 87 -5.33 4.77 -12.07
C LYS A 87 -5.84 3.65 -11.18
N ALA A 88 -6.48 4.01 -10.06
CA ALA A 88 -7.01 3.06 -9.09
C ALA A 88 -8.34 2.45 -9.57
N GLU A 89 -8.29 1.57 -10.57
CA GLU A 89 -9.47 0.96 -11.20
C GLU A 89 -9.56 -0.54 -10.96
N HIS A 90 -8.43 -1.23 -10.90
CA HIS A 90 -8.36 -2.67 -10.76
C HIS A 90 -7.56 -3.03 -9.53
N PHE A 91 -8.20 -3.71 -8.58
CA PHE A 91 -7.59 -4.15 -7.33
C PHE A 91 -7.40 -5.67 -7.33
N LEU A 92 -6.28 -6.12 -6.75
CA LEU A 92 -6.03 -7.54 -6.47
C LEU A 92 -6.83 -8.00 -5.25
N SER A 93 -7.23 -7.08 -4.40
CA SER A 93 -8.17 -7.36 -3.31
C SER A 93 -9.47 -7.95 -3.86
N LYS A 94 -10.08 -8.87 -3.09
CA LYS A 94 -11.40 -9.45 -3.43
C LYS A 94 -12.55 -8.44 -3.37
N SER A 95 -12.30 -7.27 -2.82
CA SER A 95 -13.27 -6.17 -2.70
C SER A 95 -12.70 -4.89 -3.29
N ALA A 96 -13.58 -3.99 -3.68
CA ALA A 96 -13.24 -2.68 -4.24
C ALA A 96 -13.84 -1.52 -3.41
N ASN A 97 -14.10 -1.73 -2.12
CA ASN A 97 -14.68 -0.74 -1.21
C ASN A 97 -13.65 0.33 -0.83
N THR A 98 -13.41 1.25 -1.75
CA THR A 98 -12.47 2.36 -1.58
C THR A 98 -13.07 3.66 -2.11
N PRO A 99 -12.82 4.82 -1.45
CA PRO A 99 -13.20 6.13 -1.98
C PRO A 99 -12.28 6.61 -3.11
N PHE A 100 -11.21 5.87 -3.41
CA PHE A 100 -10.21 6.23 -4.41
C PHE A 100 -10.44 5.59 -5.77
N LEU A 101 -11.53 4.85 -5.96
CA LEU A 101 -11.84 4.21 -7.24
C LEU A 101 -11.90 5.24 -8.38
N GLY A 102 -11.17 4.97 -9.46
CA GLY A 102 -11.04 5.84 -10.62
C GLY A 102 -10.08 7.03 -10.46
N ARG A 103 -9.51 7.22 -9.27
CA ARG A 103 -8.57 8.30 -9.01
C ARG A 103 -7.20 8.01 -9.65
N GLU A 104 -6.60 9.04 -10.22
CA GLU A 104 -5.19 9.03 -10.62
C GLU A 104 -4.33 9.30 -9.38
N MET A 105 -3.36 8.43 -9.13
CA MET A 105 -2.51 8.44 -7.94
C MET A 105 -1.05 8.28 -8.33
N LYS A 106 -0.12 8.85 -7.56
CA LYS A 106 1.33 8.71 -7.74
C LYS A 106 1.86 7.38 -7.20
N GLY A 107 3.09 7.04 -7.54
CA GLY A 107 3.82 5.92 -6.94
C GLY A 107 3.49 4.58 -7.56
N LYS A 108 3.54 4.50 -8.89
CA LYS A 108 3.29 3.25 -9.62
C LYS A 108 4.33 2.19 -9.25
N ILE A 109 3.84 1.02 -8.88
CA ILE A 109 4.66 -0.17 -8.62
C ILE A 109 4.77 -0.96 -9.92
N HIS A 110 6.00 -1.23 -10.36
CA HIS A 110 6.29 -2.03 -11.55
C HIS A 110 6.50 -3.49 -11.23
N PHE A 111 7.16 -3.78 -10.11
CA PHE A 111 7.41 -5.15 -9.67
C PHE A 111 7.28 -5.27 -8.16
N THR A 112 6.73 -6.39 -7.74
CA THR A 112 6.86 -6.90 -6.38
C THR A 112 7.57 -8.25 -6.44
N ILE A 113 8.67 -8.37 -5.70
CA ILE A 113 9.44 -9.60 -5.57
C ILE A 113 9.26 -10.08 -4.13
N ALA A 114 8.89 -11.34 -3.97
CA ALA A 114 8.71 -12.01 -2.69
C ALA A 114 9.43 -13.35 -2.71
N ASN A 115 10.28 -13.59 -1.71
CA ASN A 115 11.13 -14.78 -1.64
C ASN A 115 11.92 -15.03 -2.94
N GLY A 116 12.46 -13.97 -3.54
CA GLY A 116 13.24 -14.03 -4.79
C GLY A 116 12.43 -14.30 -6.06
N LYS A 117 11.09 -14.33 -5.99
CA LYS A 117 10.21 -14.55 -7.14
C LYS A 117 9.37 -13.32 -7.44
N ILE A 118 9.16 -13.05 -8.73
CA ILE A 118 8.24 -11.99 -9.15
C ILE A 118 6.82 -12.40 -8.77
N ALA A 119 6.24 -11.73 -7.79
CA ALA A 119 4.87 -11.92 -7.33
C ALA A 119 3.88 -11.02 -8.08
N TYR A 120 4.35 -9.84 -8.55
CA TYR A 120 3.55 -8.89 -9.31
C TYR A 120 4.42 -8.19 -10.37
N ARG A 121 3.81 -7.92 -11.52
CA ARG A 121 4.36 -7.09 -12.60
C ARG A 121 3.23 -6.26 -13.22
N SER A 122 3.41 -4.92 -13.30
CA SER A 122 2.47 -4.03 -14.01
C SER A 122 2.61 -4.15 -15.52
#